data_508c1be45e7b5957122d789700a0c509
#
_entry.id   508c1be45e7b5957122d789700a0c509
#
_cell.length_a   1.000
_cell.length_b   1.000
_cell.length_c   1.000
_cell.angle_alpha   90.00
_cell.angle_beta   90.00
_cell.angle_gamma   90.00
#
_symmetry.space_group_name_H-M   'P 1'
#
loop_
_entity.id
_entity.type
_entity.pdbx_description
1 polymer ?
#
loop_
_entity_poly.entity_id
_entity_poly.type
_entity_poly.pdbx_seq_one_letter_code
_entity_poly.pdbx_strand_id
1 'polypeptide(L)'
;MITWKNKPLIPDHNRNADGEMIELGIEIHQIIELLENGKEVSKRKKGIIEKWCHRGQIIYIVAIEDYDDYWLIRHVGKIRATKEKLKIMRGEQDA
;
A
#
# COMPACT_ATOMS: atom_id res chain seq x y z
N MET A 1 7.80 6.59 -17.35
CA MET A 1 7.69 6.84 -15.91
C MET A 1 6.28 6.44 -15.45
N ILE A 2 6.18 5.66 -14.38
CA ILE A 2 4.89 5.19 -13.87
C ILE A 2 4.33 6.21 -12.89
N THR A 3 3.10 6.63 -13.13
CA THR A 3 2.44 7.65 -12.31
C THR A 3 1.13 7.12 -11.72
N TRP A 4 0.73 7.72 -10.62
CA TRP A 4 -0.58 7.51 -10.02
C TRP A 4 -1.13 8.87 -9.62
N LYS A 5 -2.36 9.17 -10.03
CA LYS A 5 -2.97 10.48 -9.82
C LYS A 5 -2.05 11.62 -10.24
N ASN A 6 -1.46 11.48 -11.43
CA ASN A 6 -0.62 12.48 -12.10
C ASN A 6 0.72 12.77 -11.41
N LYS A 7 1.17 11.91 -10.50
CA LYS A 7 2.48 12.04 -9.88
C LYS A 7 3.26 10.73 -9.97
N PRO A 8 4.58 10.80 -10.17
CA PRO A 8 5.39 9.58 -10.21
C PRO A 8 5.35 8.81 -8.90
N LEU A 9 5.39 7.48 -9.00
CA LEU A 9 5.56 6.59 -7.86
C LEU A 9 7.02 6.18 -7.77
N ILE A 10 7.67 6.46 -6.66
CA ILE A 10 9.08 6.17 -6.44
C ILE A 10 9.26 5.33 -5.19
N PRO A 11 9.86 4.12 -5.29
CA PRO A 11 10.14 3.32 -4.10
C PRO A 11 11.16 3.99 -3.19
N ASP A 12 10.92 3.95 -1.89
CA ASP A 12 11.85 4.46 -0.90
C ASP A 12 13.01 3.50 -0.72
N HIS A 13 14.12 3.82 -1.33
CA HIS A 13 15.33 3.01 -1.27
C HIS A 13 15.88 2.90 0.15
N ASN A 14 15.77 3.97 0.93
CA ASN A 14 16.30 3.99 2.31
C ASN A 14 15.53 3.08 3.25
N ARG A 15 14.24 2.83 2.96
CA ARG A 15 13.40 1.94 3.75
C ARG A 15 13.26 0.56 3.12
N ASN A 16 14.05 0.31 2.08
CA ASN A 16 14.06 -0.97 1.36
C ASN A 16 12.71 -1.35 0.75
N ALA A 17 11.90 -0.37 0.35
CA ALA A 17 10.63 -0.66 -0.30
C ALA A 17 10.84 -1.37 -1.63
N ASP A 18 11.86 -0.98 -2.38
CA ASP A 18 12.25 -1.65 -3.62
C ASP A 18 12.63 -3.12 -3.38
N GLY A 19 13.37 -3.40 -2.29
CA GLY A 19 13.71 -4.75 -1.89
C GLY A 19 12.49 -5.57 -1.52
N GLU A 20 11.53 -4.95 -0.81
CA GLU A 20 10.26 -5.60 -0.47
C GLU A 20 9.48 -5.98 -1.72
N MET A 21 9.45 -5.09 -2.72
CA MET A 21 8.78 -5.36 -3.98
C MET A 21 9.41 -6.56 -4.70
N ILE A 22 10.73 -6.61 -4.75
CA ILE A 22 11.45 -7.73 -5.35
C ILE A 22 11.16 -9.03 -4.62
N GLU A 23 11.22 -9.00 -3.30
CA GLU A 23 10.99 -10.16 -2.46
C GLU A 23 9.57 -10.73 -2.63
N LEU A 24 8.58 -9.85 -2.79
CA LEU A 24 7.20 -10.25 -2.97
C LEU A 24 6.85 -10.52 -4.44
N GLY A 25 7.76 -10.25 -5.37
CA GLY A 25 7.50 -10.40 -6.80
C GLY A 25 6.48 -9.39 -7.32
N ILE A 26 6.44 -8.21 -6.72
CA ILE A 26 5.48 -7.16 -7.11
C ILE A 26 6.21 -6.09 -7.92
N GLU A 27 5.72 -5.84 -9.12
CA GLU A 27 6.25 -4.79 -9.98
C GLU A 27 5.48 -3.48 -9.74
N ILE A 28 6.08 -2.36 -10.18
CA ILE A 28 5.51 -1.05 -9.87
C ILE A 28 4.11 -0.85 -10.48
N HIS A 29 3.82 -1.43 -11.64
CA HIS A 29 2.47 -1.33 -12.22
C HIS A 29 1.44 -2.07 -11.36
N GLN A 30 1.85 -3.11 -10.64
CA GLN A 30 0.98 -3.84 -9.72
C GLN A 30 0.70 -3.01 -8.46
N ILE A 31 1.65 -2.15 -8.07
CA ILE A 31 1.41 -1.20 -6.97
C ILE A 31 0.23 -0.30 -7.31
N ILE A 32 0.15 0.18 -8.55
CA ILE A 32 -0.97 1.01 -8.99
C ILE A 32 -2.29 0.24 -8.86
N GLU A 33 -2.33 -1.02 -9.28
CA GLU A 33 -3.52 -1.85 -9.13
C GLU A 33 -3.93 -1.99 -7.66
N LEU A 34 -2.96 -2.18 -6.77
CA LEU A 34 -3.23 -2.29 -5.35
C LEU A 34 -3.77 -0.96 -4.78
N LEU A 35 -3.25 0.16 -5.24
CA LEU A 35 -3.73 1.48 -4.83
C LEU A 35 -5.15 1.75 -5.33
N GLU A 36 -5.44 1.36 -6.57
CA GLU A 36 -6.76 1.58 -7.17
C GLU A 36 -7.84 0.67 -6.57
N ASN A 37 -7.51 -0.58 -6.32
CA ASN A 37 -8.46 -1.58 -5.84
C ASN A 37 -8.44 -1.76 -4.32
N GLY A 38 -7.42 -1.25 -3.67
CA GLY A 38 -7.27 -1.38 -2.24
C GLY A 38 -8.16 -0.40 -1.49
N LYS A 39 -8.38 -0.69 -0.23
CA LYS A 39 -9.15 0.15 0.66
C LYS A 39 -8.22 0.87 1.61
N GLU A 40 -8.43 2.18 1.74
CA GLU A 40 -7.62 2.97 2.67
C GLU A 40 -7.97 2.58 4.11
N VAL A 41 -6.93 2.22 4.87
CA VAL A 41 -7.08 1.94 6.30
C VAL A 41 -6.60 3.15 7.10
N SER A 42 -6.77 3.13 8.40
CA SER A 42 -6.51 4.28 9.25
C SER A 42 -5.11 4.87 9.02
N LYS A 43 -5.04 6.20 8.98
CA LYS A 43 -3.80 6.93 8.75
C LYS A 43 -2.93 6.91 10.00
N ARG A 44 -1.67 6.49 9.83
CA ARG A 44 -0.69 6.53 10.93
C ARG A 44 -0.14 7.92 11.14
N LYS A 45 0.05 8.65 10.06
CA LYS A 45 0.64 9.99 10.03
C LYS A 45 -0.01 10.82 8.95
N LYS A 46 0.01 12.13 9.15
CA LYS A 46 -0.40 13.06 8.10
C LYS A 46 0.46 12.87 6.87
N GLY A 47 -0.15 12.81 5.71
CA GLY A 47 0.55 12.64 4.44
C GLY A 47 0.86 11.21 4.06
N ILE A 48 0.56 10.25 4.92
CA ILE A 48 0.77 8.82 4.60
C ILE A 48 -0.58 8.16 4.35
N ILE A 49 -0.68 7.46 3.23
CA ILE A 49 -1.86 6.69 2.86
C ILE A 49 -1.46 5.22 2.87
N GLU A 50 -2.19 4.41 3.62
CA GLU A 50 -1.99 2.97 3.62
C GLU A 50 -3.22 2.31 2.99
N LYS A 51 -2.99 1.50 1.95
CA LYS A 51 -4.04 0.77 1.24
C LYS A 51 -3.88 -0.72 1.45
N TRP A 52 -4.97 -1.37 1.72
CA TRP A 52 -5.03 -2.83 1.86
C TRP A 52 -5.89 -3.39 0.74
N CYS A 53 -5.36 -4.37 0.01
CA CYS A 53 -6.08 -5.02 -1.09
C CYS A 53 -6.21 -6.51 -0.78
N HIS A 54 -7.46 -6.96 -0.59
CA HIS A 54 -7.75 -8.35 -0.25
C HIS A 54 -7.85 -9.19 -1.51
N ARG A 55 -7.03 -10.23 -1.58
CA ARG A 55 -7.04 -11.18 -2.69
C ARG A 55 -6.91 -12.61 -2.15
N GLY A 56 -8.00 -13.36 -2.18
CA GLY A 56 -8.03 -14.72 -1.67
C GLY A 56 -7.74 -14.76 -0.17
N GLN A 57 -6.69 -15.46 0.21
CA GLN A 57 -6.31 -15.60 1.62
C GLN A 57 -5.26 -14.58 2.05
N ILE A 58 -4.92 -13.65 1.18
CA ILE A 58 -3.84 -12.68 1.40
C ILE A 58 -4.39 -11.26 1.31
N ILE A 59 -3.90 -10.39 2.15
CA ILE A 59 -4.10 -8.95 2.04
C ILE A 59 -2.75 -8.33 1.68
N TYR A 60 -2.70 -7.62 0.56
CA TYR A 60 -1.52 -6.85 0.16
C TYR A 60 -1.61 -5.46 0.76
N ILE A 61 -0.49 -4.97 1.25
CA ILE A 61 -0.40 -3.67 1.92
C ILE A 61 0.56 -2.79 1.14
N VAL A 62 0.13 -1.56 0.84
CA VAL A 62 1.00 -0.54 0.25
C VAL A 62 0.83 0.73 1.07
N ALA A 63 1.94 1.27 1.55
CA ALA A 63 1.95 2.57 2.23
C ALA A 63 2.73 3.55 1.37
N ILE A 64 2.11 4.68 1.07
CA ILE A 64 2.74 5.75 0.27
C ILE A 64 2.69 7.05 1.05
N GLU A 65 3.66 7.90 0.78
CA GLU A 65 3.74 9.22 1.38
C GLU A 65 3.61 10.28 0.31
N ASP A 66 2.81 11.31 0.58
CA ASP A 66 2.55 12.40 -0.35
C ASP A 66 3.66 13.45 -0.26
N TYR A 67 4.38 13.60 -1.36
CA TYR A 67 5.27 14.74 -1.59
C TYR A 67 4.69 15.52 -2.76
N ASP A 68 4.96 16.80 -2.82
CA ASP A 68 4.33 17.66 -3.82
C ASP A 68 4.53 17.15 -5.25
N ASP A 69 5.72 16.66 -5.57
CA ASP A 69 6.10 16.27 -6.91
C ASP A 69 5.99 14.78 -7.20
N TYR A 70 5.84 13.95 -6.14
CA TYR A 70 5.82 12.49 -6.31
C TYR A 70 5.20 11.80 -5.11
N TRP A 71 4.88 10.50 -5.30
CA TRP A 71 4.48 9.61 -4.21
C TRP A 71 5.68 8.74 -3.85
N LEU A 72 6.04 8.71 -2.57
CA LEU A 72 7.10 7.82 -2.11
C LEU A 72 6.47 6.53 -1.60
N ILE A 73 6.84 5.40 -2.19
CA ILE A 73 6.39 4.09 -1.72
C ILE A 73 7.23 3.73 -0.50
N ARG A 74 6.63 3.77 0.68
CA ARG A 74 7.34 3.56 1.94
C ARG A 74 7.43 2.10 2.34
N HIS A 75 6.38 1.33 2.02
CA HIS A 75 6.29 -0.05 2.47
C HIS A 75 5.37 -0.83 1.54
N VAL A 76 5.78 -2.05 1.22
CA VAL A 76 4.97 -3.01 0.49
C VAL A 76 5.06 -4.33 1.25
N GLY A 77 3.92 -4.93 1.53
CA GLY A 77 3.89 -6.17 2.29
C GLY A 77 2.66 -6.99 1.99
N LYS A 78 2.60 -8.15 2.61
CA LYS A 78 1.42 -9.00 2.56
C LYS A 78 1.22 -9.65 3.91
N ILE A 79 -0.06 -9.82 4.28
CA ILE A 79 -0.45 -10.48 5.51
C ILE A 79 -1.57 -11.47 5.21
N ARG A 80 -1.78 -12.40 6.12
CA ARG A 80 -2.88 -13.35 5.99
C ARG A 80 -4.20 -12.65 6.26
N ALA A 81 -5.21 -12.96 5.44
CA ALA A 81 -6.55 -12.40 5.59
C ALA A 81 -7.29 -13.13 6.72
N THR A 82 -7.25 -12.55 7.91
CA THR A 82 -7.99 -13.06 9.07
C THR A 82 -9.29 -12.27 9.20
N LYS A 83 -10.22 -12.78 10.01
CA LYS A 83 -11.47 -12.06 10.29
C LYS A 83 -11.21 -10.67 10.86
N GLU A 84 -10.23 -10.57 11.76
CA GLU A 84 -9.87 -9.29 12.38
C GLU A 84 -9.34 -8.30 11.36
N LYS A 85 -8.46 -8.76 10.45
CA LYS A 85 -7.91 -7.89 9.41
C LYS A 85 -8.99 -7.44 8.44
N LEU A 86 -9.91 -8.33 8.07
CA LEU A 86 -11.01 -7.98 7.18
C LEU A 86 -11.96 -6.97 7.82
N LYS A 87 -12.15 -7.03 9.14
CA LYS A 87 -12.93 -6.02 9.85
C LYS A 87 -12.28 -4.64 9.76
N ILE A 88 -10.95 -4.59 9.91
CA ILE A 88 -10.21 -3.33 9.77
C ILE A 88 -10.43 -2.76 8.37
N MET A 89 -10.37 -3.60 7.34
CA MET A 89 -10.60 -3.17 5.96
C MET A 89 -12.00 -2.59 5.76
N ARG A 90 -13.00 -3.15 6.42
CA ARG A 90 -14.38 -2.65 6.33
C ARG A 90 -14.63 -1.39 7.15
N GLY A 91 -13.63 -0.93 7.89
CA GLY A 91 -13.78 0.22 8.76
C GLY A 91 -14.55 -0.08 10.04
N GLU A 92 -14.77 -1.35 10.35
CA GLU A 92 -15.41 -1.74 11.61
C GLU A 92 -14.36 -1.67 12.70
N GLN A 93 -14.62 -0.82 13.67
CA GLN A 93 -13.75 -0.73 14.83
C GLN A 93 -14.47 -1.32 16.02
N ASP A 94 -13.73 -2.09 16.80
CA ASP A 94 -14.27 -2.57 18.06
C ASP A 94 -14.45 -1.36 18.98
N ALA A 95 -15.64 -1.21 19.42
CA ALA A 95 -15.99 -0.10 20.30
C ALA A 95 -15.25 -0.26 21.65
#